data_f0782c5a7dd51f70854cc519d2240110
#
_entry.id   f0782c5a7dd51f70854cc519d2240110
#
_cell.length_a   1.000
_cell.length_b   1.000
_cell.length_c   1.000
_cell.angle_alpha   90.00
_cell.angle_beta   90.00
_cell.angle_gamma   90.00
#
_symmetry.space_group_name_H-M   'P 1'
#
loop_
_entity.id
_entity.type
_entity.pdbx_description
1 polymer ?
#
loop_
_entity_poly.entity_id
_entity_poly.type
_entity_poly.pdbx_seq_one_letter_code
_entity_poly.pdbx_strand_id
1 'polypeptide(L)'
;MSLAVETVPQAAEVAQSAQAPHPVQPASAPCRVRPADPTSFTTRRMGPLRHDVDRHPLFQLDALEDLAGRLMPSGQCRFLSDTSGRTFAHDPVHPRGLSLEETFRRMEEPGSWLALYNVETDARYAAALERIVDDLRPMIEPEQPGIFLVTGFIFISAPPSVTPFHIDRENNFWLQLRGRKTMSVWDNSDRQVIPAAAVENFIAGGDQVPFQEAFLARRHDFDVGPGDGVYFPSTSPHMTRTDTSWVTPGDGISISLGINFYTSVTRRTARVHQFNRGLRRLGVEPTFPGSSPALDAIKAPLGHWLAAARYRRLGAKAPPGSF
;
A
#
# COMPACT_ATOMS: atom_id res chain seq x y z
N MET A 1 34.92 -43.22 -46.79
CA MET A 1 34.80 -42.21 -45.73
C MET A 1 33.32 -42.03 -45.46
N SER A 2 32.84 -42.71 -44.42
CA SER A 2 31.44 -42.73 -44.04
C SER A 2 31.21 -41.76 -42.89
N LEU A 3 30.33 -40.79 -43.05
CA LEU A 3 29.94 -39.85 -41.99
C LEU A 3 28.83 -40.48 -41.16
N ALA A 4 29.12 -40.71 -39.89
CA ALA A 4 28.14 -41.18 -38.91
C ALA A 4 27.20 -40.03 -38.56
N VAL A 5 25.88 -40.32 -38.60
CA VAL A 5 24.81 -39.43 -38.14
C VAL A 5 24.59 -39.73 -36.65
N GLU A 6 24.92 -38.77 -35.78
CA GLU A 6 24.57 -38.84 -34.38
C GLU A 6 23.12 -38.49 -34.17
N THR A 7 22.37 -39.43 -33.56
CA THR A 7 20.99 -39.29 -33.15
C THR A 7 20.90 -38.51 -31.83
N VAL A 8 20.17 -37.40 -31.85
CA VAL A 8 19.78 -36.61 -30.66
C VAL A 8 18.78 -37.37 -29.83
N PRO A 9 18.96 -37.49 -28.49
CA PRO A 9 17.97 -38.15 -27.65
C PRO A 9 16.72 -37.28 -27.46
N GLN A 10 15.56 -37.92 -27.62
CA GLN A 10 14.22 -37.34 -27.34
C GLN A 10 14.13 -36.88 -25.87
N ALA A 11 13.67 -35.62 -25.70
CA ALA A 11 13.33 -35.06 -24.41
C ALA A 11 12.20 -35.82 -23.75
N ALA A 12 12.42 -36.29 -22.53
CA ALA A 12 11.41 -36.89 -21.67
C ALA A 12 10.34 -35.84 -21.31
N GLU A 13 9.10 -36.15 -21.61
CA GLU A 13 7.91 -35.44 -21.18
C GLU A 13 7.82 -35.44 -19.64
N VAL A 14 8.09 -34.29 -19.01
CA VAL A 14 7.81 -34.09 -17.59
C VAL A 14 6.30 -33.83 -17.48
N ALA A 15 5.59 -34.87 -17.02
CA ALA A 15 4.18 -34.75 -16.66
C ALA A 15 4.04 -33.73 -15.52
N GLN A 16 3.59 -32.53 -15.84
CA GLN A 16 3.11 -31.58 -14.87
C GLN A 16 1.85 -32.13 -14.21
N SER A 17 1.97 -32.56 -12.95
CA SER A 17 0.81 -32.87 -12.11
C SER A 17 0.03 -31.57 -11.92
N ALA A 18 -1.07 -31.42 -12.65
CA ALA A 18 -2.04 -30.36 -12.43
C ALA A 18 -2.64 -30.57 -11.02
N GLN A 19 -2.21 -29.77 -10.06
CA GLN A 19 -2.88 -29.67 -8.78
C GLN A 19 -4.34 -29.26 -9.05
N ALA A 20 -5.28 -30.04 -8.51
CA ALA A 20 -6.71 -29.75 -8.61
C ALA A 20 -6.99 -28.35 -8.07
N PRO A 21 -7.85 -27.55 -8.72
CA PRO A 21 -8.20 -26.24 -8.22
C PRO A 21 -8.80 -26.36 -6.83
N HIS A 22 -8.21 -25.68 -5.85
CA HIS A 22 -8.77 -25.59 -4.51
C HIS A 22 -10.22 -25.09 -4.61
N PRO A 23 -11.15 -25.64 -3.80
CA PRO A 23 -12.55 -25.23 -3.85
C PRO A 23 -12.64 -23.72 -3.61
N VAL A 24 -13.27 -23.02 -4.55
CA VAL A 24 -13.65 -21.61 -4.39
C VAL A 24 -14.54 -21.53 -3.16
N GLN A 25 -14.04 -20.95 -2.08
CA GLN A 25 -14.82 -20.77 -0.86
C GLN A 25 -16.03 -19.86 -1.14
N PRO A 26 -17.18 -20.13 -0.49
CA PRO A 26 -18.41 -19.43 -0.79
C PRO A 26 -18.29 -17.92 -0.57
N ALA A 27 -18.92 -17.17 -1.45
CA ALA A 27 -18.95 -15.70 -1.53
C ALA A 27 -19.60 -14.97 -0.32
N SER A 28 -19.76 -15.64 0.83
CA SER A 28 -20.60 -15.19 1.95
C SER A 28 -19.84 -14.74 3.21
N ALA A 29 -18.50 -14.77 3.21
CA ALA A 29 -17.77 -14.29 4.38
C ALA A 29 -17.84 -12.75 4.46
N PRO A 30 -18.07 -12.18 5.66
CA PRO A 30 -18.22 -10.74 5.83
C PRO A 30 -16.91 -10.01 5.49
N CYS A 31 -17.02 -8.93 4.73
CA CYS A 31 -15.93 -8.04 4.33
C CYS A 31 -16.41 -6.59 4.39
N ARG A 32 -16.99 -6.19 5.52
CA ARG A 32 -17.53 -4.84 5.68
C ARG A 32 -16.51 -3.92 6.30
N VAL A 33 -16.38 -2.74 5.73
CA VAL A 33 -15.60 -1.63 6.28
C VAL A 33 -16.50 -0.40 6.37
N ARG A 34 -16.44 0.33 7.47
CA ARG A 34 -17.24 1.53 7.69
C ARG A 34 -16.48 2.53 8.55
N PRO A 35 -16.72 3.83 8.40
CA PRO A 35 -16.26 4.82 9.38
C PRO A 35 -16.77 4.47 10.78
N ALA A 36 -15.94 4.72 11.80
CA ALA A 36 -16.36 4.57 13.19
C ALA A 36 -17.49 5.56 13.53
N ASP A 37 -17.47 6.74 12.91
CA ASP A 37 -18.57 7.72 12.92
C ASP A 37 -18.90 8.15 11.49
N PRO A 38 -19.98 7.61 10.89
CA PRO A 38 -20.40 7.98 9.54
C PRO A 38 -20.83 9.45 9.39
N THR A 39 -21.23 10.10 10.47
CA THR A 39 -21.76 11.48 10.42
C THR A 39 -20.67 12.53 10.27
N SER A 40 -19.48 12.24 10.78
CA SER A 40 -18.30 13.12 10.71
C SER A 40 -17.28 12.70 9.65
N PHE A 41 -17.51 11.56 8.98
CA PHE A 41 -16.57 11.06 7.97
C PHE A 41 -16.52 11.95 6.75
N THR A 42 -15.29 12.21 6.30
CA THR A 42 -14.99 12.87 5.04
C THR A 42 -13.73 12.26 4.44
N THR A 43 -13.68 12.16 3.12
CA THR A 43 -12.48 11.67 2.41
C THR A 43 -11.35 12.68 2.35
N ARG A 44 -11.53 13.87 2.94
CA ARG A 44 -10.51 14.94 2.97
C ARG A 44 -9.61 14.89 4.20
N ARG A 45 -9.98 14.11 5.21
CA ARG A 45 -9.26 13.98 6.49
C ARG A 45 -9.14 12.54 6.90
N MET A 46 -8.12 12.25 7.70
CA MET A 46 -7.98 10.95 8.35
C MET A 46 -9.13 10.70 9.33
N GLY A 47 -9.48 9.44 9.50
CA GLY A 47 -10.52 9.05 10.44
C GLY A 47 -10.50 7.56 10.77
N PRO A 48 -10.98 7.19 11.97
CA PRO A 48 -11.04 5.80 12.40
C PRO A 48 -12.12 5.02 11.65
N LEU A 49 -11.82 3.74 11.42
CA LEU A 49 -12.70 2.77 10.76
C LEU A 49 -13.00 1.60 11.69
N ARG A 50 -14.09 0.89 11.36
CA ARG A 50 -14.44 -0.42 11.92
C ARG A 50 -14.65 -1.41 10.79
N HIS A 51 -14.25 -2.67 11.00
CA HIS A 51 -14.41 -3.71 9.99
C HIS A 51 -14.60 -5.10 10.62
N ASP A 52 -14.99 -6.08 9.79
CA ASP A 52 -15.07 -7.50 10.14
C ASP A 52 -14.16 -8.39 9.27
N VAL A 53 -13.25 -7.75 8.51
CA VAL A 53 -12.30 -8.40 7.59
C VAL A 53 -11.31 -9.29 8.34
N ASP A 54 -11.04 -9.00 9.61
CA ASP A 54 -10.20 -9.81 10.51
C ASP A 54 -10.67 -11.26 10.66
N ARG A 55 -11.96 -11.52 10.43
CA ARG A 55 -12.58 -12.84 10.49
C ARG A 55 -12.64 -13.57 9.16
N HIS A 56 -12.27 -12.90 8.07
CA HIS A 56 -12.37 -13.49 6.75
C HIS A 56 -11.28 -14.55 6.54
N PRO A 57 -11.61 -15.78 6.02
CA PRO A 57 -10.66 -16.88 5.88
C PRO A 57 -9.40 -16.55 5.05
N LEU A 58 -9.52 -15.72 4.02
CA LEU A 58 -8.37 -15.32 3.18
C LEU A 58 -7.30 -14.53 3.95
N PHE A 59 -7.64 -13.92 5.09
CA PHE A 59 -6.73 -13.11 5.88
C PHE A 59 -6.23 -13.81 7.15
N GLN A 60 -6.46 -15.13 7.26
CA GLN A 60 -5.85 -15.95 8.30
C GLN A 60 -4.43 -16.36 7.89
N LEU A 61 -3.57 -16.65 8.87
CA LEU A 61 -2.13 -16.84 8.66
C LEU A 61 -1.82 -17.92 7.61
N ASP A 62 -2.51 -19.06 7.67
CA ASP A 62 -2.30 -20.17 6.72
C ASP A 62 -2.62 -19.76 5.27
N ALA A 63 -3.72 -19.00 5.08
CA ALA A 63 -4.08 -18.49 3.76
C ALA A 63 -3.10 -17.44 3.25
N LEU A 64 -2.48 -16.67 4.16
CA LEU A 64 -1.44 -15.69 3.82
C LEU A 64 -0.11 -16.36 3.48
N GLU A 65 0.23 -17.50 4.10
CA GLU A 65 1.38 -18.32 3.72
C GLU A 65 1.22 -18.84 2.28
N ASP A 66 0.05 -19.41 1.98
CA ASP A 66 -0.31 -19.83 0.63
C ASP A 66 -0.23 -18.70 -0.40
N LEU A 67 -0.74 -17.50 -0.05
CA LEU A 67 -0.65 -16.32 -0.90
C LEU A 67 0.81 -15.92 -1.12
N ALA A 68 1.61 -15.88 -0.07
CA ALA A 68 3.03 -15.55 -0.14
C ALA A 68 3.77 -16.47 -1.12
N GLY A 69 3.50 -17.76 -1.08
CA GLY A 69 4.05 -18.75 -2.02
C GLY A 69 3.75 -18.41 -3.49
N ARG A 70 2.52 -17.96 -3.78
CA ARG A 70 2.14 -17.53 -5.14
C ARG A 70 2.74 -16.18 -5.56
N LEU A 71 2.97 -15.28 -4.63
CA LEU A 71 3.52 -13.95 -4.90
C LEU A 71 5.05 -13.94 -4.99
N MET A 72 5.75 -14.90 -4.39
CA MET A 72 7.22 -14.98 -4.42
C MET A 72 7.83 -14.97 -5.83
N PRO A 73 7.34 -15.78 -6.81
CA PRO A 73 7.94 -15.80 -8.15
C PRO A 73 7.93 -14.46 -8.88
N SER A 74 6.98 -13.58 -8.54
CA SER A 74 6.86 -12.23 -9.11
C SER A 74 7.58 -11.16 -8.27
N GLY A 75 8.26 -11.54 -7.18
CA GLY A 75 8.95 -10.62 -6.27
C GLY A 75 8.00 -9.74 -5.43
N GLN A 76 6.74 -10.14 -5.33
CA GLN A 76 5.71 -9.40 -4.56
C GLN A 76 5.61 -9.85 -3.10
N CYS A 77 6.24 -10.96 -2.71
CA CYS A 77 6.52 -11.30 -1.33
C CYS A 77 7.89 -10.75 -0.98
N ARG A 78 7.99 -9.89 0.04
CA ARG A 78 9.23 -9.20 0.40
C ARG A 78 9.48 -9.24 1.89
N PHE A 79 10.76 -9.25 2.24
CA PHE A 79 11.25 -9.32 3.61
C PHE A 79 11.95 -8.01 3.96
N LEU A 80 11.90 -7.62 5.22
CA LEU A 80 12.66 -6.46 5.68
C LEU A 80 14.15 -6.82 5.74
N SER A 81 14.97 -6.07 5.02
CA SER A 81 16.43 -6.21 5.02
C SER A 81 17.12 -5.25 6.00
N ASP A 82 16.43 -4.19 6.43
CA ASP A 82 16.92 -3.24 7.43
C ASP A 82 15.99 -3.17 8.63
N THR A 83 16.40 -3.74 9.75
CA THR A 83 15.66 -3.73 11.02
C THR A 83 15.80 -2.41 11.78
N SER A 84 16.58 -1.43 11.29
CA SER A 84 16.76 -0.13 11.96
C SER A 84 15.50 0.74 11.97
N GLY A 85 14.51 0.41 11.13
CA GLY A 85 13.29 1.20 10.96
C GLY A 85 13.51 2.57 10.31
N ARG A 86 14.67 2.77 9.67
CA ARG A 86 15.05 4.04 9.03
C ARG A 86 14.80 4.06 7.53
N THR A 87 14.73 2.89 6.92
CA THR A 87 14.59 2.75 5.47
C THR A 87 13.53 1.72 5.09
N PHE A 88 12.94 1.86 3.90
CA PHE A 88 12.08 0.86 3.27
C PHE A 88 12.90 -0.15 2.45
N ALA A 89 13.96 -0.71 3.04
CA ALA A 89 14.74 -1.73 2.37
C ALA A 89 14.00 -3.07 2.42
N HIS A 90 13.20 -3.34 1.40
CA HIS A 90 12.46 -4.58 1.24
C HIS A 90 13.05 -5.42 0.12
N ASP A 91 13.48 -6.64 0.45
CA ASP A 91 14.14 -7.54 -0.47
C ASP A 91 13.23 -8.74 -0.80
N PRO A 92 13.17 -9.21 -2.06
CA PRO A 92 12.48 -10.45 -2.40
C PRO A 92 13.18 -11.70 -1.84
N VAL A 93 14.43 -11.57 -1.37
CA VAL A 93 15.20 -12.66 -0.74
C VAL A 93 15.24 -12.42 0.76
N HIS A 94 14.93 -13.47 1.54
CA HIS A 94 15.00 -13.38 3.00
C HIS A 94 16.45 -13.12 3.46
N PRO A 95 16.72 -12.11 4.30
CA PRO A 95 18.10 -11.68 4.65
C PRO A 95 18.93 -12.76 5.35
N ARG A 96 18.28 -13.74 5.99
CA ARG A 96 18.94 -14.89 6.62
C ARG A 96 18.87 -16.17 5.76
N GLY A 97 18.40 -16.08 4.50
CA GLY A 97 18.26 -17.21 3.59
C GLY A 97 17.23 -18.25 4.02
N LEU A 98 16.26 -17.89 4.89
CA LEU A 98 15.19 -18.81 5.30
C LEU A 98 14.23 -19.10 4.14
N SER A 99 13.70 -20.32 4.10
CA SER A 99 12.57 -20.65 3.23
C SER A 99 11.30 -19.91 3.69
N LEU A 100 10.29 -19.89 2.83
CA LEU A 100 8.99 -19.28 3.18
C LEU A 100 8.36 -19.97 4.39
N GLU A 101 8.28 -21.31 4.36
CA GLU A 101 7.77 -22.13 5.47
C GLU A 101 8.52 -21.85 6.78
N GLU A 102 9.85 -21.80 6.73
CA GLU A 102 10.66 -21.48 7.90
C GLU A 102 10.38 -20.07 8.39
N THR A 103 10.17 -19.11 7.50
CA THR A 103 9.83 -17.72 7.85
C THR A 103 8.49 -17.66 8.56
N PHE A 104 7.44 -18.32 8.06
CA PHE A 104 6.13 -18.35 8.72
C PHE A 104 6.16 -19.08 10.07
N ARG A 105 6.86 -20.19 10.17
CA ARG A 105 7.03 -20.94 11.43
C ARG A 105 7.74 -20.10 12.51
N ARG A 106 8.62 -19.18 12.12
CA ARG A 106 9.39 -18.31 13.00
C ARG A 106 8.88 -16.87 13.04
N MET A 107 7.65 -16.62 12.55
CA MET A 107 7.12 -15.27 12.41
C MET A 107 6.93 -14.53 13.75
N GLU A 108 6.80 -15.25 14.87
CA GLU A 108 6.74 -14.67 16.22
C GLU A 108 8.10 -14.22 16.78
N GLU A 109 9.20 -14.55 16.11
CA GLU A 109 10.52 -14.06 16.53
C GLU A 109 10.60 -12.55 16.43
N PRO A 110 11.12 -11.86 17.45
CA PRO A 110 11.25 -10.41 17.43
C PRO A 110 11.97 -9.89 16.19
N GLY A 111 11.37 -8.89 15.55
CA GLY A 111 11.90 -8.30 14.32
C GLY A 111 11.61 -9.08 13.04
N SER A 112 10.84 -10.17 13.11
CA SER A 112 10.32 -10.83 11.91
C SER A 112 9.37 -9.87 11.19
N TRP A 113 9.52 -9.77 9.85
CA TRP A 113 8.72 -8.88 9.05
C TRP A 113 8.64 -9.37 7.60
N LEU A 114 7.43 -9.38 7.05
CA LEU A 114 7.11 -9.78 5.69
C LEU A 114 5.99 -8.90 5.14
N ALA A 115 6.10 -8.52 3.88
CA ALA A 115 5.04 -7.82 3.16
C ALA A 115 4.64 -8.54 1.88
N LEU A 116 3.33 -8.61 1.65
CA LEU A 116 2.71 -9.10 0.43
C LEU A 116 2.19 -7.88 -0.35
N TYR A 117 2.79 -7.61 -1.50
CA TYR A 117 2.46 -6.49 -2.37
C TYR A 117 1.50 -6.92 -3.48
N ASN A 118 0.62 -6.01 -3.89
CA ASN A 118 -0.29 -6.20 -5.02
C ASN A 118 -1.08 -7.52 -4.92
N VAL A 119 -1.68 -7.76 -3.74
CA VAL A 119 -2.41 -9.01 -3.47
C VAL A 119 -3.61 -9.20 -4.40
N GLU A 120 -4.10 -8.14 -5.05
CA GLU A 120 -5.13 -8.18 -6.09
C GLU A 120 -4.71 -8.93 -7.35
N THR A 121 -3.44 -9.27 -7.50
CA THR A 121 -2.97 -10.15 -8.59
C THR A 121 -3.40 -11.60 -8.40
N ASP A 122 -3.77 -12.00 -7.16
CA ASP A 122 -4.51 -13.24 -6.89
C ASP A 122 -6.02 -12.96 -6.99
N ALA A 123 -6.73 -13.68 -7.85
CA ALA A 123 -8.15 -13.45 -8.17
C ALA A 123 -9.07 -13.50 -6.93
N ARG A 124 -8.74 -14.29 -5.91
CA ARG A 124 -9.54 -14.40 -4.67
C ARG A 124 -9.43 -13.12 -3.85
N TYR A 125 -8.21 -12.58 -3.75
CA TYR A 125 -7.95 -11.34 -3.05
C TYR A 125 -8.48 -10.13 -3.84
N ALA A 126 -8.36 -10.13 -5.18
CA ALA A 126 -9.01 -9.12 -6.02
C ALA A 126 -10.51 -9.04 -5.73
N ALA A 127 -11.21 -10.17 -5.73
CA ALA A 127 -12.65 -10.21 -5.45
C ALA A 127 -13.00 -9.74 -4.02
N ALA A 128 -12.14 -10.03 -3.03
CA ALA A 128 -12.34 -9.55 -1.66
C ALA A 128 -12.15 -8.03 -1.56
N LEU A 129 -11.10 -7.48 -2.17
CA LEU A 129 -10.82 -6.04 -2.21
C LEU A 129 -11.91 -5.28 -2.96
N GLU A 130 -12.39 -5.77 -4.10
CA GLU A 130 -13.50 -5.16 -4.84
C GLU A 130 -14.75 -5.07 -3.98
N ARG A 131 -15.13 -6.13 -3.26
CA ARG A 131 -16.29 -6.09 -2.34
C ARG A 131 -16.14 -5.07 -1.24
N ILE A 132 -14.94 -4.96 -0.63
CA ILE A 132 -14.66 -3.95 0.40
C ILE A 132 -14.82 -2.55 -0.19
N VAL A 133 -14.26 -2.31 -1.36
CA VAL A 133 -14.31 -0.99 -2.02
C VAL A 133 -15.73 -0.66 -2.46
N ASP A 134 -16.50 -1.63 -2.95
CA ASP A 134 -17.90 -1.41 -3.35
C ASP A 134 -18.79 -1.03 -2.16
N ASP A 135 -18.54 -1.61 -0.98
CA ASP A 135 -19.23 -1.26 0.27
C ASP A 135 -18.91 0.19 0.70
N LEU A 136 -17.68 0.65 0.41
CA LEU A 136 -17.21 2.00 0.75
C LEU A 136 -17.53 3.06 -0.32
N ARG A 137 -17.80 2.65 -1.55
CA ARG A 137 -18.05 3.54 -2.70
C ARG A 137 -19.10 4.62 -2.43
N PRO A 138 -20.27 4.33 -1.80
CA PRO A 138 -21.27 5.35 -1.49
C PRO A 138 -20.77 6.48 -0.58
N MET A 139 -19.73 6.23 0.22
CA MET A 139 -19.16 7.23 1.12
C MET A 139 -17.98 7.99 0.49
N ILE A 140 -17.31 7.38 -0.51
CA ILE A 140 -16.14 7.97 -1.14
C ILE A 140 -16.54 8.84 -2.34
N GLU A 141 -17.36 8.31 -3.24
CA GLU A 141 -17.64 8.93 -4.54
C GLU A 141 -18.34 10.29 -4.50
N PRO A 142 -19.15 10.64 -3.49
CA PRO A 142 -19.69 12.00 -3.39
C PRO A 142 -18.62 13.09 -3.32
N GLU A 143 -17.48 12.82 -2.68
CA GLU A 143 -16.36 13.76 -2.58
C GLU A 143 -15.20 13.44 -3.54
N GLN A 144 -15.00 12.16 -3.84
CA GLN A 144 -13.90 11.65 -4.66
C GLN A 144 -14.41 10.63 -5.69
N PRO A 145 -15.07 11.07 -6.78
CA PRO A 145 -15.63 10.20 -7.79
C PRO A 145 -14.57 9.44 -8.62
N GLY A 146 -14.98 8.30 -9.16
CA GLY A 146 -14.22 7.54 -10.13
C GLY A 146 -13.03 6.82 -9.51
N ILE A 147 -13.30 5.90 -8.58
CA ILE A 147 -12.30 5.00 -7.99
C ILE A 147 -11.69 4.12 -9.07
N PHE A 148 -10.36 3.97 -9.07
CA PHE A 148 -9.62 3.10 -9.97
C PHE A 148 -8.29 2.65 -9.36
N LEU A 149 -7.67 1.62 -9.95
CA LEU A 149 -6.41 1.02 -9.50
C LEU A 149 -6.43 0.72 -7.99
N VAL A 150 -7.36 -0.12 -7.59
CA VAL A 150 -7.39 -0.65 -6.24
C VAL A 150 -6.27 -1.68 -6.10
N THR A 151 -5.39 -1.48 -5.12
CA THR A 151 -4.28 -2.39 -4.81
C THR A 151 -4.31 -2.77 -3.33
N GLY A 152 -3.86 -3.98 -3.00
CA GLY A 152 -3.80 -4.46 -1.63
C GLY A 152 -2.38 -4.76 -1.18
N PHE A 153 -2.08 -4.43 0.07
CA PHE A 153 -0.80 -4.70 0.72
C PHE A 153 -1.05 -5.35 2.07
N ILE A 154 -0.42 -6.49 2.34
CA ILE A 154 -0.53 -7.15 3.65
C ILE A 154 0.83 -7.12 4.32
N PHE A 155 0.86 -6.64 5.56
CA PHE A 155 2.06 -6.56 6.38
C PHE A 155 1.92 -7.52 7.56
N ILE A 156 2.87 -8.43 7.71
CA ILE A 156 2.96 -9.40 8.79
C ILE A 156 4.26 -9.12 9.55
N SER A 157 4.18 -8.90 10.85
CA SER A 157 5.37 -8.57 11.65
C SER A 157 5.24 -9.01 13.10
N ALA A 158 6.38 -9.37 13.71
CA ALA A 158 6.49 -9.52 15.15
C ALA A 158 7.02 -8.23 15.79
N PRO A 159 6.49 -7.82 16.96
CA PRO A 159 6.99 -6.67 17.68
C PRO A 159 8.37 -6.93 18.34
N PRO A 160 9.19 -5.88 18.54
CA PRO A 160 8.89 -4.51 18.11
C PRO A 160 9.10 -4.32 16.62
N SER A 161 8.21 -3.59 15.96
CA SER A 161 8.38 -3.27 14.53
C SER A 161 7.93 -1.84 14.23
N VAL A 162 8.55 -1.24 13.21
CA VAL A 162 8.27 0.11 12.75
C VAL A 162 8.18 0.09 11.22
N THR A 163 7.12 0.69 10.68
CA THR A 163 7.10 1.15 9.29
C THR A 163 7.49 2.62 9.31
N PRO A 164 8.58 3.03 8.66
CA PRO A 164 9.08 4.39 8.72
C PRO A 164 8.08 5.44 8.22
N PHE A 165 8.28 6.69 8.65
CA PHE A 165 7.51 7.84 8.17
C PHE A 165 7.65 8.00 6.65
N HIS A 166 6.50 8.11 5.95
CA HIS A 166 6.43 8.24 4.50
C HIS A 166 5.09 8.83 4.05
N ILE A 167 4.98 9.09 2.76
CA ILE A 167 3.73 9.49 2.10
C ILE A 167 3.47 8.59 0.90
N ASP A 168 2.19 8.40 0.59
CA ASP A 168 1.70 7.63 -0.57
C ASP A 168 0.93 8.53 -1.53
N ARG A 169 0.84 8.11 -2.80
CA ARG A 169 0.06 8.81 -3.83
C ARG A 169 -1.42 8.51 -3.77
N GLU A 170 -1.75 7.40 -3.15
CA GLU A 170 -3.08 6.82 -3.05
C GLU A 170 -3.83 7.35 -1.83
N ASN A 171 -5.16 7.25 -1.86
CA ASN A 171 -5.95 7.17 -0.64
C ASN A 171 -5.79 5.78 -0.04
N ASN A 172 -5.86 5.65 1.27
CA ASN A 172 -5.62 4.39 1.97
C ASN A 172 -6.71 4.07 2.99
N PHE A 173 -7.25 2.85 2.92
CA PHE A 173 -7.92 2.18 4.03
C PHE A 173 -6.93 1.20 4.65
N TRP A 174 -6.47 1.49 5.84
CA TRP A 174 -5.55 0.63 6.56
C TRP A 174 -6.28 -0.07 7.69
N LEU A 175 -6.31 -1.41 7.67
CA LEU A 175 -7.11 -2.27 8.52
C LEU A 175 -6.21 -3.17 9.36
N GLN A 176 -6.45 -3.24 10.69
CA GLN A 176 -5.73 -4.16 11.57
C GLN A 176 -6.49 -5.47 11.69
N LEU A 177 -5.86 -6.57 11.25
CA LEU A 177 -6.47 -7.89 11.18
C LEU A 177 -6.14 -8.75 12.40
N ARG A 178 -4.91 -8.67 12.92
CA ARG A 178 -4.44 -9.42 14.09
C ARG A 178 -3.41 -8.61 14.87
N GLY A 179 -3.33 -8.84 16.20
CA GLY A 179 -2.41 -8.12 17.07
C GLY A 179 -2.75 -6.63 17.16
N ARG A 180 -1.80 -5.82 17.60
CA ARG A 180 -2.01 -4.39 17.79
C ARG A 180 -0.91 -3.56 17.14
N LYS A 181 -1.28 -2.37 16.68
CA LYS A 181 -0.36 -1.33 16.19
C LYS A 181 -0.85 0.06 16.58
N THR A 182 0.06 1.00 16.66
CA THR A 182 -0.27 2.42 16.58
C THR A 182 -0.01 2.90 15.16
N MET A 183 -1.03 3.40 14.48
CA MET A 183 -0.92 4.15 13.22
C MET A 183 -0.85 5.63 13.56
N SER A 184 0.29 6.26 13.27
CA SER A 184 0.46 7.71 13.39
C SER A 184 0.24 8.34 12.02
N VAL A 185 -0.66 9.30 11.91
CA VAL A 185 -0.99 10.01 10.67
C VAL A 185 -0.90 11.51 10.90
N TRP A 186 -0.42 12.23 9.90
CA TRP A 186 -0.39 13.70 9.89
C TRP A 186 -1.33 14.23 8.82
N ASP A 187 -1.88 15.41 9.10
CA ASP A 187 -2.74 16.08 8.12
C ASP A 187 -1.93 16.43 6.86
N ASN A 188 -2.43 15.98 5.71
CA ASN A 188 -1.80 16.24 4.41
C ASN A 188 -1.88 17.74 4.00
N SER A 189 -2.62 18.55 4.73
CA SER A 189 -2.67 20.02 4.58
C SER A 189 -1.68 20.78 5.48
N ASP A 190 -1.02 20.10 6.43
CA ASP A 190 -0.07 20.73 7.35
C ASP A 190 1.28 21.02 6.66
N ARG A 191 1.46 22.26 6.24
CA ARG A 191 2.66 22.71 5.51
C ARG A 191 3.93 22.75 6.35
N GLN A 192 3.83 22.63 7.68
CA GLN A 192 5.00 22.49 8.57
C GLN A 192 5.55 21.06 8.58
N VAL A 193 4.70 20.07 8.34
CA VAL A 193 5.09 18.67 8.23
C VAL A 193 5.41 18.31 6.78
N ILE A 194 4.53 18.72 5.86
CA ILE A 194 4.69 18.40 4.43
C ILE A 194 4.60 19.69 3.57
N PRO A 195 5.72 20.38 3.32
CA PRO A 195 5.76 21.55 2.45
C PRO A 195 5.24 21.25 1.04
N ALA A 196 4.59 22.23 0.40
CA ALA A 196 4.04 22.06 -0.95
C ALA A 196 5.09 21.58 -1.98
N ALA A 197 6.29 22.13 -1.92
CA ALA A 197 7.40 21.72 -2.78
C ALA A 197 7.80 20.25 -2.57
N ALA A 198 7.70 19.72 -1.35
CA ALA A 198 7.98 18.32 -1.05
C ALA A 198 6.94 17.39 -1.67
N VAL A 199 5.63 17.73 -1.57
CA VAL A 199 4.56 16.99 -2.26
C VAL A 199 4.78 17.00 -3.77
N GLU A 200 5.10 18.14 -4.35
CA GLU A 200 5.38 18.28 -5.78
C GLU A 200 6.57 17.40 -6.24
N ASN A 201 7.64 17.34 -5.45
CA ASN A 201 8.80 16.49 -5.72
C ASN A 201 8.46 15.01 -5.58
N PHE A 202 7.72 14.62 -4.54
CA PHE A 202 7.26 13.26 -4.35
C PHE A 202 6.37 12.79 -5.51
N ILE A 203 5.36 13.56 -5.88
CA ILE A 203 4.46 13.22 -7.00
C ILE A 203 5.24 13.08 -8.31
N ALA A 204 6.22 13.94 -8.55
CA ALA A 204 7.00 13.93 -9.78
C ALA A 204 8.14 12.91 -9.78
N GLY A 205 8.81 12.68 -8.66
CA GLY A 205 10.06 11.92 -8.56
C GLY A 205 10.01 10.72 -7.61
N GLY A 206 9.12 10.71 -6.64
CA GLY A 206 9.07 9.71 -5.58
C GLY A 206 9.92 10.08 -4.36
N ASP A 207 10.47 11.28 -4.30
CA ASP A 207 11.32 11.73 -3.20
C ASP A 207 10.50 11.83 -1.90
N GLN A 208 10.77 10.98 -0.91
CA GLN A 208 10.11 10.99 0.38
C GLN A 208 10.54 12.19 1.23
N VAL A 209 9.65 12.64 2.11
CA VAL A 209 9.94 13.69 3.08
C VAL A 209 10.73 13.10 4.24
N PRO A 210 11.90 13.67 4.61
CA PRO A 210 12.64 13.21 5.77
C PRO A 210 11.86 13.45 7.06
N PHE A 211 11.81 12.44 7.94
CA PHE A 211 11.22 12.60 9.27
C PHE A 211 12.00 13.59 10.13
N GLN A 212 11.28 14.39 10.89
CA GLN A 212 11.83 15.29 11.91
C GLN A 212 11.09 15.06 13.23
N GLU A 213 11.80 15.05 14.36
CA GLU A 213 11.19 14.84 15.68
C GLU A 213 10.12 15.89 16.01
N ALA A 214 10.29 17.12 15.53
CA ALA A 214 9.29 18.18 15.68
C ALA A 214 7.91 17.80 15.12
N PHE A 215 7.84 16.88 14.17
CA PHE A 215 6.57 16.41 13.60
C PHE A 215 5.74 15.61 14.61
N LEU A 216 6.38 15.00 15.63
CA LEU A 216 5.68 14.22 16.65
C LEU A 216 4.61 15.01 17.41
N ALA A 217 4.80 16.31 17.59
CA ALA A 217 3.82 17.18 18.26
C ALA A 217 2.55 17.43 17.43
N ARG A 218 2.55 17.03 16.16
CA ARG A 218 1.47 17.30 15.19
C ARG A 218 0.79 16.04 14.65
N ARG A 219 1.19 14.88 15.19
CA ARG A 219 0.63 13.60 14.77
C ARG A 219 -0.72 13.32 15.42
N HIS A 220 -1.49 12.50 14.75
CA HIS A 220 -2.69 11.87 15.28
C HIS A 220 -2.41 10.37 15.40
N ASP A 221 -2.40 9.86 16.62
CA ASP A 221 -2.17 8.44 16.90
C ASP A 221 -3.50 7.70 16.98
N PHE A 222 -3.59 6.58 16.27
CA PHE A 222 -4.68 5.61 16.31
C PHE A 222 -4.14 4.29 16.84
N ASP A 223 -4.52 3.93 18.07
CA ASP A 223 -4.21 2.61 18.61
C ASP A 223 -5.26 1.62 18.12
N VAL A 224 -4.86 0.66 17.31
CA VAL A 224 -5.74 -0.23 16.57
C VAL A 224 -5.47 -1.69 16.90
N GLY A 225 -6.56 -2.43 17.10
CA GLY A 225 -6.59 -3.88 17.23
C GLY A 225 -7.46 -4.52 16.15
N PRO A 226 -7.67 -5.85 16.19
CA PRO A 226 -8.51 -6.54 15.21
C PRO A 226 -9.91 -5.91 15.12
N GLY A 227 -10.34 -5.65 13.89
CA GLY A 227 -11.61 -4.96 13.63
C GLY A 227 -11.53 -3.43 13.60
N ASP A 228 -10.38 -2.85 13.91
CA ASP A 228 -10.10 -1.41 13.81
C ASP A 228 -9.33 -1.09 12.53
N GLY A 229 -9.51 0.13 12.02
CA GLY A 229 -8.75 0.65 10.89
C GLY A 229 -8.68 2.16 10.90
N VAL A 230 -7.94 2.69 9.94
CA VAL A 230 -7.78 4.14 9.73
C VAL A 230 -7.87 4.44 8.25
N TYR A 231 -8.71 5.40 7.88
CA TYR A 231 -8.67 6.03 6.58
C TYR A 231 -7.73 7.24 6.62
N PHE A 232 -6.95 7.42 5.57
CA PHE A 232 -6.24 8.69 5.34
C PHE A 232 -6.12 8.99 3.83
N PRO A 233 -6.28 10.29 3.46
CA PRO A 233 -6.21 10.69 2.06
C PRO A 233 -4.78 10.67 1.51
N SER A 234 -4.69 10.67 0.20
CA SER A 234 -3.43 10.80 -0.57
C SER A 234 -2.51 11.86 0.03
N THR A 235 -1.22 11.56 0.04
CA THR A 235 -0.14 12.41 0.57
C THR A 235 -0.19 12.72 2.07
N SER A 236 -1.04 12.05 2.84
CA SER A 236 -0.96 12.10 4.31
C SER A 236 0.30 11.41 4.78
N PRO A 237 1.21 12.11 5.48
CA PRO A 237 2.34 11.44 6.08
C PRO A 237 1.86 10.44 7.14
N HIS A 238 2.49 9.28 7.19
CA HIS A 238 2.12 8.25 8.15
C HIS A 238 3.29 7.34 8.50
N MET A 239 3.18 6.68 9.63
CA MET A 239 4.08 5.64 10.11
C MET A 239 3.33 4.67 11.01
N THR A 240 3.85 3.44 11.17
CA THR A 240 3.30 2.51 12.16
C THR A 240 4.37 2.06 13.13
N ARG A 241 3.95 1.76 14.34
CA ARG A 241 4.78 1.09 15.34
C ARG A 241 3.97 0.04 16.07
N THR A 242 4.63 -1.04 16.47
CA THR A 242 4.07 -2.01 17.40
C THR A 242 5.12 -2.35 18.45
N ASP A 243 4.68 -2.40 19.69
CA ASP A 243 5.48 -2.79 20.85
C ASP A 243 5.08 -4.18 21.37
N THR A 244 5.74 -4.65 22.41
CA THR A 244 5.52 -5.98 22.98
C THR A 244 4.46 -6.02 24.08
N SER A 245 3.81 -4.91 24.42
CA SER A 245 2.92 -4.81 25.60
C SER A 245 1.66 -5.69 25.51
N TRP A 246 1.24 -6.06 24.30
CA TRP A 246 0.06 -6.89 24.03
C TRP A 246 0.39 -8.35 23.70
N VAL A 247 1.67 -8.70 23.56
CA VAL A 247 2.12 -10.03 23.12
C VAL A 247 1.85 -11.06 24.22
N THR A 248 1.26 -12.18 23.79
CA THR A 248 1.12 -13.39 24.63
C THR A 248 1.71 -14.58 23.90
N PRO A 249 2.12 -15.66 24.60
CA PRO A 249 2.63 -16.86 23.95
C PRO A 249 1.66 -17.43 22.93
N GLY A 250 2.10 -17.59 21.66
CA GLY A 250 1.28 -18.05 20.54
C GLY A 250 0.42 -16.95 19.88
N ASP A 251 0.53 -15.68 20.31
CA ASP A 251 -0.18 -14.54 19.73
C ASP A 251 0.72 -13.30 19.68
N GLY A 252 1.93 -13.48 19.13
CA GLY A 252 2.94 -12.43 18.96
C GLY A 252 3.00 -11.82 17.56
N ILE A 253 2.00 -12.08 16.68
CA ILE A 253 2.02 -11.62 15.28
C ILE A 253 1.02 -10.49 15.08
N SER A 254 1.46 -9.42 14.43
CA SER A 254 0.62 -8.33 13.97
C SER A 254 0.41 -8.43 12.45
N ILE A 255 -0.85 -8.42 11.99
CA ILE A 255 -1.23 -8.46 10.58
C ILE A 255 -2.08 -7.25 10.26
N SER A 256 -1.70 -6.52 9.21
CA SER A 256 -2.43 -5.35 8.71
C SER A 256 -2.66 -5.46 7.20
N LEU A 257 -3.80 -4.96 6.73
CA LEU A 257 -4.16 -4.84 5.32
C LEU A 257 -4.27 -3.36 4.95
N GLY A 258 -3.45 -2.90 4.01
CA GLY A 258 -3.62 -1.62 3.34
C GLY A 258 -4.39 -1.82 2.03
N ILE A 259 -5.43 -1.03 1.79
CA ILE A 259 -6.18 -0.98 0.53
C ILE A 259 -5.99 0.41 -0.04
N ASN A 260 -5.17 0.48 -1.08
CA ASN A 260 -4.81 1.72 -1.73
C ASN A 260 -5.64 1.91 -3.00
N PHE A 261 -6.08 3.13 -3.26
CA PHE A 261 -6.86 3.43 -4.45
C PHE A 261 -6.68 4.87 -4.90
N TYR A 262 -6.86 5.08 -6.18
CA TYR A 262 -6.92 6.40 -6.81
C TYR A 262 -8.34 6.80 -7.13
N THR A 263 -8.54 8.09 -7.33
CA THR A 263 -9.79 8.69 -7.79
C THR A 263 -9.52 9.72 -8.88
N SER A 264 -10.57 10.19 -9.54
CA SER A 264 -10.45 11.30 -10.48
C SER A 264 -9.89 12.57 -9.81
N VAL A 265 -10.16 12.74 -8.50
CA VAL A 265 -9.65 13.88 -7.71
C VAL A 265 -8.15 13.72 -7.45
N THR A 266 -7.68 12.57 -6.97
CA THR A 266 -6.24 12.34 -6.74
C THR A 266 -5.45 12.48 -8.02
N ARG A 267 -5.96 11.94 -9.15
CA ARG A 267 -5.34 12.11 -10.47
C ARG A 267 -5.24 13.56 -10.89
N ARG A 268 -6.32 14.33 -10.75
CA ARG A 268 -6.34 15.76 -11.08
C ARG A 268 -5.33 16.53 -10.20
N THR A 269 -5.32 16.26 -8.90
CA THR A 269 -4.41 16.87 -7.93
C THR A 269 -2.95 16.59 -8.27
N ALA A 270 -2.61 15.35 -8.62
CA ALA A 270 -1.27 14.96 -9.05
C ALA A 270 -0.81 15.76 -10.30
N ARG A 271 -1.70 15.95 -11.27
CA ARG A 271 -1.42 16.77 -12.46
C ARG A 271 -1.16 18.24 -12.12
N VAL A 272 -1.93 18.81 -11.19
CA VAL A 272 -1.70 20.19 -10.70
C VAL A 272 -0.34 20.30 -10.01
N HIS A 273 0.04 19.34 -9.18
CA HIS A 273 1.36 19.28 -8.56
C HIS A 273 2.49 19.21 -9.59
N GLN A 274 2.34 18.46 -10.67
CA GLN A 274 3.32 18.42 -11.76
C GLN A 274 3.52 19.80 -12.39
N PHE A 275 2.43 20.53 -12.65
CA PHE A 275 2.50 21.88 -13.20
C PHE A 275 3.13 22.87 -12.20
N ASN A 276 2.69 22.83 -10.94
CA ASN A 276 3.20 23.68 -9.87
C ASN A 276 4.72 23.51 -9.69
N ARG A 277 5.22 22.27 -9.74
CA ARG A 277 6.66 22.00 -9.71
C ARG A 277 7.42 22.73 -10.84
N GLY A 278 6.84 22.76 -12.03
CA GLY A 278 7.39 23.51 -13.15
C GLY A 278 7.48 25.03 -12.86
N LEU A 279 6.38 25.62 -12.34
CA LEU A 279 6.33 27.03 -11.94
C LEU A 279 7.34 27.36 -10.84
N ARG A 280 7.44 26.52 -9.82
CA ARG A 280 8.38 26.71 -8.70
C ARG A 280 9.83 26.70 -9.16
N ARG A 281 10.18 25.90 -10.16
CA ARG A 281 11.51 25.91 -10.78
C ARG A 281 11.84 27.20 -11.54
N LEU A 282 10.81 27.95 -11.92
CA LEU A 282 10.93 29.27 -12.54
C LEU A 282 10.86 30.42 -11.51
N GLY A 283 10.88 30.09 -10.21
CA GLY A 283 10.82 31.08 -9.12
C GLY A 283 9.41 31.57 -8.79
N VAL A 284 8.36 30.97 -9.35
CA VAL A 284 6.97 31.34 -9.06
C VAL A 284 6.45 30.49 -7.89
N GLU A 285 5.80 31.13 -6.91
CA GLU A 285 5.10 30.44 -5.82
C GLU A 285 3.65 30.11 -6.26
N PRO A 286 3.33 28.87 -6.62
CA PRO A 286 2.01 28.52 -7.10
C PRO A 286 1.02 28.28 -5.97
N THR A 287 -0.28 28.50 -6.24
CA THR A 287 -1.35 28.08 -5.34
C THR A 287 -1.40 26.56 -5.20
N PHE A 288 -1.63 26.09 -3.97
CA PHE A 288 -1.80 24.65 -3.70
C PHE A 288 -3.07 24.10 -4.38
N PRO A 289 -3.07 22.83 -4.85
CA PRO A 289 -4.25 22.22 -5.43
C PRO A 289 -5.46 22.29 -4.49
N GLY A 290 -6.64 22.58 -5.05
CA GLY A 290 -7.87 22.78 -4.27
C GLY A 290 -8.12 24.21 -3.80
N SER A 291 -7.08 25.07 -3.75
CA SER A 291 -7.24 26.47 -3.34
C SER A 291 -7.97 27.33 -4.37
N SER A 292 -7.90 26.97 -5.66
CA SER A 292 -8.58 27.68 -6.75
C SER A 292 -9.02 26.67 -7.84
N PRO A 293 -10.29 26.23 -7.82
CA PRO A 293 -10.79 25.28 -8.81
C PRO A 293 -10.62 25.73 -10.27
N ALA A 294 -10.74 27.02 -10.53
CA ALA A 294 -10.56 27.59 -11.86
C ALA A 294 -9.09 27.48 -12.35
N LEU A 295 -8.13 27.81 -11.50
CA LEU A 295 -6.71 27.66 -11.82
C LEU A 295 -6.34 26.18 -11.96
N ASP A 296 -6.87 25.31 -11.11
CA ASP A 296 -6.63 23.86 -11.19
C ASP A 296 -7.19 23.27 -12.47
N ALA A 297 -8.29 23.80 -12.99
CA ALA A 297 -8.84 23.36 -14.28
C ALA A 297 -7.89 23.66 -15.46
N ILE A 298 -7.09 24.73 -15.36
CA ILE A 298 -6.07 25.08 -16.37
C ILE A 298 -4.78 24.32 -16.11
N LYS A 299 -4.34 24.21 -14.86
CA LYS A 299 -3.07 23.58 -14.48
C LYS A 299 -3.06 22.08 -14.74
N ALA A 300 -4.18 21.38 -14.51
CA ALA A 300 -4.23 19.94 -14.61
C ALA A 300 -3.91 19.39 -16.02
N PRO A 301 -4.52 19.86 -17.13
CA PRO A 301 -4.15 19.41 -18.47
C PRO A 301 -2.70 19.77 -18.84
N LEU A 302 -2.21 20.94 -18.45
CA LEU A 302 -0.82 21.35 -18.68
C LEU A 302 0.16 20.46 -17.89
N GLY A 303 -0.16 20.14 -16.64
CA GLY A 303 0.62 19.22 -15.81
C GLY A 303 0.67 17.81 -16.37
N HIS A 304 -0.44 17.31 -16.91
CA HIS A 304 -0.48 16.02 -17.61
C HIS A 304 0.49 16.00 -18.81
N TRP A 305 0.43 17.04 -19.64
CA TRP A 305 1.33 17.15 -20.80
C TRP A 305 2.81 17.22 -20.40
N LEU A 306 3.16 18.02 -19.39
CA LEU A 306 4.52 18.12 -18.86
C LEU A 306 5.02 16.78 -18.30
N ALA A 307 4.19 16.06 -17.57
CA ALA A 307 4.51 14.75 -17.05
C ALA A 307 4.73 13.74 -18.18
N ALA A 308 3.83 13.67 -19.15
CA ALA A 308 3.96 12.78 -20.31
C ALA A 308 5.25 13.05 -21.09
N ALA A 309 5.57 14.33 -21.34
CA ALA A 309 6.81 14.73 -22.00
C ALA A 309 8.05 14.32 -21.21
N ARG A 310 8.04 14.48 -19.87
CA ARG A 310 9.14 14.08 -18.99
C ARG A 310 9.38 12.58 -19.04
N TYR A 311 8.34 11.76 -18.82
CA TYR A 311 8.50 10.29 -18.80
C TYR A 311 8.92 9.75 -20.16
N ARG A 312 8.42 10.34 -21.25
CA ARG A 312 8.89 10.01 -22.61
C ARG A 312 10.40 10.27 -22.78
N ARG A 313 10.89 11.42 -22.28
CA ARG A 313 12.33 11.75 -22.34
C ARG A 313 13.20 10.82 -21.50
N LEU A 314 12.66 10.35 -20.38
CA LEU A 314 13.37 9.44 -19.47
C LEU A 314 13.31 7.98 -19.92
N GLY A 315 12.54 7.64 -20.97
CA GLY A 315 12.28 6.25 -21.37
C GLY A 315 11.60 5.42 -20.25
N ALA A 316 10.97 6.10 -19.28
CA ALA A 316 10.39 5.50 -18.09
C ALA A 316 8.86 5.46 -18.18
N LYS A 317 8.25 4.46 -17.55
CA LYS A 317 6.79 4.45 -17.34
C LYS A 317 6.43 5.43 -16.22
N ALA A 318 5.36 6.19 -16.43
CA ALA A 318 4.78 7.01 -15.38
C ALA A 318 4.27 6.12 -14.25
N PRO A 319 4.36 6.56 -12.96
CA PRO A 319 3.74 5.84 -11.87
C PRO A 319 2.24 5.62 -12.13
N PRO A 320 1.72 4.43 -11.88
CA PRO A 320 0.30 4.15 -12.05
C PRO A 320 -0.57 5.18 -11.30
N GLY A 321 -1.69 5.57 -11.86
CA GLY A 321 -2.68 6.43 -11.20
C GLY A 321 -2.33 7.91 -11.08
N SER A 322 -1.10 8.32 -11.37
CA SER A 322 -0.64 9.72 -11.19
C SER A 322 -0.93 10.64 -12.37
N PHE A 323 -1.41 10.11 -13.50
CA PHE A 323 -1.62 10.91 -14.73
C PHE A 323 -2.88 10.56 -15.50
#